data_bc4f24e809db67a30c63a079bd94a7e9
#
_entry.id   bc4f24e809db67a30c63a079bd94a7e9
#
_cell.length_a   1.000
_cell.length_b   1.000
_cell.length_c   1.000
_cell.angle_alpha   90.00
_cell.angle_beta   90.00
_cell.angle_gamma   90.00
#
_symmetry.space_group_name_H-M   'P 1'
#
loop_
_entity.id
_entity.type
_entity.pdbx_description
1 polymer ?
#
loop_
_entity_poly.entity_id
_entity_poly.type
_entity_poly.pdbx_seq_one_letter_code
_entity_poly.pdbx_strand_id
1 'polypeptide(L)'
;VEDHKLPRVSVSLTLDRPPIDETQKPGMYYLTSELMGGGSKNISKEAFVEETDRMGATVYLTIDGGNTYSLTRYFPRVLELFAEAALHPNFTQAELDKARDKAIASLKAEENSAQSIIYRLNSALTYGKKHPYGSFYTEESLKSITLSDVSNFYKTYFSPANAYMVVVGDVN
;
A
#
# COMPACT_ATOMS: atom_id res chain seq x y z
N VAL A 1 1.93 -13.00 -19.73
CA VAL A 1 2.78 -14.15 -20.08
C VAL A 1 2.03 -15.42 -19.70
N GLU A 2 1.78 -16.27 -20.69
CA GLU A 2 1.05 -17.52 -20.52
C GLU A 2 1.99 -18.64 -20.09
N ASP A 3 1.63 -19.36 -19.01
CA ASP A 3 2.32 -20.58 -18.56
C ASP A 3 1.29 -21.53 -17.93
N HIS A 4 0.95 -22.59 -18.66
CA HIS A 4 -0.07 -23.58 -18.28
C HIS A 4 0.47 -24.79 -17.50
N LYS A 5 1.74 -24.75 -17.08
CA LYS A 5 2.34 -25.87 -16.30
C LYS A 5 1.75 -26.03 -14.91
N LEU A 6 1.33 -24.91 -14.31
CA LEU A 6 0.71 -24.88 -12.99
C LEU A 6 -0.56 -24.05 -13.02
N PRO A 7 -1.67 -24.48 -12.40
CA PRO A 7 -2.95 -23.77 -12.42
C PRO A 7 -2.95 -22.58 -11.46
N ARG A 8 -2.10 -21.60 -11.74
CA ARG A 8 -1.94 -20.40 -10.91
C ARG A 8 -1.74 -19.16 -11.76
N VAL A 9 -2.16 -18.03 -11.21
CA VAL A 9 -2.03 -16.71 -11.83
C VAL A 9 -1.49 -15.72 -10.83
N SER A 10 -0.57 -14.89 -11.28
CA SER A 10 -0.05 -13.73 -10.56
C SER A 10 -0.36 -12.46 -11.34
N VAL A 11 -0.79 -11.42 -10.66
CA VAL A 11 -0.93 -10.08 -11.22
C VAL A 11 -0.02 -9.13 -10.45
N SER A 12 0.67 -8.27 -11.17
CA SER A 12 1.42 -7.16 -10.61
C SER A 12 0.93 -5.86 -11.25
N LEU A 13 0.53 -4.90 -10.42
CA LEU A 13 0.16 -3.55 -10.80
C LEU A 13 1.28 -2.62 -10.30
N THR A 14 1.84 -1.82 -11.18
CA THR A 14 2.89 -0.84 -10.87
C THR A 14 2.49 0.52 -11.40
N LEU A 15 2.61 1.55 -10.58
CA LEU A 15 2.43 2.93 -10.98
C LEU A 15 3.80 3.53 -11.33
N ASP A 16 4.00 3.86 -12.60
CA ASP A 16 5.21 4.52 -13.10
C ASP A 16 5.08 6.04 -12.95
N ARG A 17 5.70 6.56 -11.91
CA ARG A 17 5.68 7.96 -11.57
C ARG A 17 6.98 8.38 -10.85
N PRO A 18 7.33 9.68 -10.87
CA PRO A 18 8.42 10.20 -10.05
C PRO A 18 8.21 9.91 -8.56
N PRO A 19 9.29 9.92 -7.76
CA PRO A 19 9.19 9.81 -6.30
C PRO A 19 8.18 10.82 -5.74
N ILE A 20 7.34 10.34 -4.82
CA ILE A 20 6.36 11.21 -4.15
C ILE A 20 7.09 12.16 -3.21
N ASP A 21 6.81 13.45 -3.35
CA ASP A 21 7.25 14.44 -2.38
C ASP A 21 6.21 14.58 -1.26
N GLU A 22 6.54 14.04 -0.09
CA GLU A 22 5.74 14.16 1.13
C GLU A 22 6.43 15.02 2.21
N THR A 23 7.43 15.82 1.82
CA THR A 23 8.25 16.62 2.76
C THR A 23 7.42 17.58 3.62
N GLN A 24 6.25 18.01 3.14
CA GLN A 24 5.32 18.87 3.89
C GLN A 24 4.55 18.10 4.98
N LYS A 25 4.23 16.82 4.73
CA LYS A 25 3.52 15.93 5.66
C LYS A 25 4.12 14.52 5.58
N PRO A 26 5.33 14.31 6.13
CA PRO A 26 5.97 13.00 6.10
C PRO A 26 5.12 11.92 6.78
N GLY A 27 4.97 10.77 6.13
CA GLY A 27 4.14 9.66 6.60
C GLY A 27 2.84 9.48 5.80
N MET A 28 2.54 10.38 4.87
CA MET A 28 1.39 10.25 3.97
C MET A 28 1.44 8.97 3.15
N TYR A 29 2.61 8.69 2.55
CA TYR A 29 2.87 7.46 1.81
C TYR A 29 2.58 6.22 2.65
N TYR A 30 3.14 6.18 3.85
CA TYR A 30 3.00 5.05 4.76
C TYR A 30 1.53 4.83 5.17
N LEU A 31 0.86 5.87 5.71
CA LEU A 31 -0.51 5.74 6.18
C LEU A 31 -1.49 5.43 5.04
N THR A 32 -1.32 6.05 3.88
CA THR A 32 -2.18 5.76 2.72
C THR A 32 -2.01 4.30 2.26
N SER A 33 -0.77 3.81 2.19
CA SER A 33 -0.47 2.43 1.80
C SER A 33 -1.05 1.42 2.80
N GLU A 34 -0.95 1.67 4.12
CA GLU A 34 -1.53 0.81 5.15
C GLU A 34 -3.07 0.72 5.04
N LEU A 35 -3.73 1.80 4.61
CA LEU A 35 -5.18 1.84 4.47
C LEU A 35 -5.68 1.19 3.16
N MET A 36 -4.85 1.09 2.12
CA MET A 36 -5.28 0.53 0.82
C MET A 36 -5.53 -0.97 0.84
N GLY A 37 -4.86 -1.73 1.70
CA GLY A 37 -5.01 -3.18 1.81
C GLY A 37 -6.21 -3.66 2.64
N GLY A 38 -7.11 -2.77 3.03
CA GLY A 38 -8.12 -3.03 4.06
C GLY A 38 -9.56 -3.23 3.57
N GLY A 39 -9.78 -3.89 2.43
CA GLY A 39 -11.13 -4.05 1.85
C GLY A 39 -11.51 -2.89 0.93
N SER A 40 -12.80 -2.73 0.66
CA SER A 40 -13.34 -1.69 -0.20
C SER A 40 -14.57 -1.02 0.41
N LYS A 41 -15.11 -0.02 -0.29
CA LYS A 41 -16.40 0.60 0.12
C LYS A 41 -17.57 -0.38 0.11
N ASN A 42 -17.48 -1.43 -0.70
CA ASN A 42 -18.55 -2.41 -0.89
C ASN A 42 -18.32 -3.69 -0.09
N ILE A 43 -17.10 -3.96 0.36
CA ILE A 43 -16.70 -5.19 1.04
C ILE A 43 -15.93 -4.79 2.31
N SER A 44 -16.42 -5.20 3.49
CA SER A 44 -15.72 -4.93 4.74
C SER A 44 -14.37 -5.64 4.78
N LYS A 45 -13.47 -5.16 5.61
CA LYS A 45 -12.12 -5.75 5.77
C LYS A 45 -12.18 -7.21 6.17
N GLU A 46 -13.08 -7.55 7.10
CA GLU A 46 -13.27 -8.91 7.59
C GLU A 46 -13.76 -9.84 6.47
N ALA A 47 -14.78 -9.41 5.73
CA ALA A 47 -15.33 -10.19 4.61
C ALA A 47 -14.31 -10.35 3.47
N PHE A 48 -13.50 -9.31 3.21
CA PHE A 48 -12.44 -9.34 2.21
C PHE A 48 -11.35 -10.35 2.57
N VAL A 49 -10.88 -10.32 3.82
CA VAL A 49 -9.87 -11.26 4.32
C VAL A 49 -10.42 -12.69 4.33
N GLU A 50 -11.63 -12.92 4.85
CA GLU A 50 -12.26 -14.24 4.87
C GLU A 50 -12.39 -14.83 3.45
N GLU A 51 -12.79 -13.99 2.48
CA GLU A 51 -12.97 -14.45 1.10
C GLU A 51 -11.63 -14.78 0.43
N THR A 52 -10.59 -13.96 0.61
CA THR A 52 -9.25 -14.22 0.07
C THR A 52 -8.61 -15.45 0.71
N ASP A 53 -8.72 -15.60 2.03
CA ASP A 53 -8.19 -16.77 2.77
C ASP A 53 -8.87 -18.08 2.31
N ARG A 54 -10.19 -18.08 2.14
CA ARG A 54 -10.91 -19.24 1.64
C ARG A 54 -10.46 -19.68 0.24
N MET A 55 -10.03 -18.75 -0.59
CA MET A 55 -9.50 -19.03 -1.93
C MET A 55 -7.99 -19.34 -1.93
N GLY A 56 -7.31 -19.21 -0.79
CA GLY A 56 -5.85 -19.28 -0.72
C GLY A 56 -5.16 -18.23 -1.58
N ALA A 57 -5.79 -17.08 -1.75
CA ALA A 57 -5.31 -15.97 -2.55
C ALA A 57 -4.63 -14.93 -1.65
N THR A 58 -3.74 -14.16 -2.25
CA THR A 58 -3.15 -12.99 -1.62
C THR A 58 -3.55 -11.74 -2.41
N VAL A 59 -3.89 -10.67 -1.72
CA VAL A 59 -4.09 -9.35 -2.30
C VAL A 59 -3.31 -8.35 -1.47
N TYR A 60 -2.36 -7.69 -2.11
CA TYR A 60 -1.52 -6.68 -1.49
C TYR A 60 -1.57 -5.41 -2.32
N LEU A 61 -1.87 -4.29 -1.69
CA LEU A 61 -1.98 -2.98 -2.32
C LEU A 61 -1.26 -1.92 -1.50
N THR A 62 -0.62 -1.02 -2.20
CA THR A 62 -0.01 0.21 -1.68
C THR A 62 -0.27 1.34 -2.65
N ILE A 63 0.15 2.54 -2.29
CA ILE A 63 0.07 3.71 -3.18
C ILE A 63 0.94 3.57 -4.45
N ASP A 64 1.91 2.65 -4.48
CA ASP A 64 2.76 2.37 -5.67
C ASP A 64 2.16 1.31 -6.61
N GLY A 65 1.02 0.74 -6.24
CA GLY A 65 0.41 -0.38 -6.95
C GLY A 65 0.20 -1.57 -6.03
N GLY A 66 0.38 -2.78 -6.54
CA GLY A 66 0.17 -3.97 -5.73
C GLY A 66 0.34 -5.26 -6.50
N ASN A 67 0.07 -6.35 -5.82
CA ASN A 67 0.10 -7.66 -6.43
C ASN A 67 -1.00 -8.56 -5.86
N THR A 68 -1.38 -9.54 -6.67
CA THR A 68 -2.25 -10.62 -6.24
C THR A 68 -1.78 -11.95 -6.83
N TYR A 69 -2.05 -13.01 -6.10
CA TYR A 69 -1.76 -14.38 -6.48
C TYR A 69 -2.96 -15.26 -6.15
N SER A 70 -3.32 -16.16 -7.08
CA SER A 70 -4.39 -17.13 -6.85
C SER A 70 -4.24 -18.37 -7.73
N LEU A 71 -5.01 -19.41 -7.42
CA LEU A 71 -5.25 -20.49 -8.38
C LEU A 71 -6.12 -19.99 -9.53
N THR A 72 -5.89 -20.52 -10.74
CA THR A 72 -6.63 -20.15 -11.98
C THR A 72 -8.13 -20.17 -11.79
N ARG A 73 -8.69 -21.18 -11.13
CA ARG A 73 -10.14 -21.31 -10.87
C ARG A 73 -10.73 -20.14 -10.06
N TYR A 74 -9.93 -19.45 -9.25
CA TYR A 74 -10.38 -18.33 -8.43
C TYR A 74 -9.96 -16.98 -9.00
N PHE A 75 -9.13 -16.98 -10.05
CA PHE A 75 -8.54 -15.78 -10.62
C PHE A 75 -9.58 -14.70 -10.97
N PRO A 76 -10.71 -14.99 -11.64
CA PRO A 76 -11.70 -13.95 -11.97
C PRO A 76 -12.19 -13.21 -10.69
N ARG A 77 -12.51 -13.96 -9.64
CA ARG A 77 -13.01 -13.37 -8.40
C ARG A 77 -11.92 -12.61 -7.63
N VAL A 78 -10.71 -13.15 -7.60
CA VAL A 78 -9.57 -12.48 -6.94
C VAL A 78 -9.19 -11.19 -7.68
N LEU A 79 -9.28 -11.16 -9.00
CA LEU A 79 -9.07 -9.95 -9.79
C LEU A 79 -10.14 -8.89 -9.50
N GLU A 80 -11.42 -9.27 -9.35
CA GLU A 80 -12.49 -8.37 -8.92
C GLU A 80 -12.20 -7.77 -7.55
N LEU A 81 -11.81 -8.59 -6.56
CA LEU A 81 -11.45 -8.12 -5.22
C LEU A 81 -10.26 -7.17 -5.25
N PHE A 82 -9.23 -7.49 -6.05
CA PHE A 82 -8.08 -6.63 -6.24
C PHE A 82 -8.47 -5.28 -6.85
N ALA A 83 -9.31 -5.30 -7.90
CA ALA A 83 -9.80 -4.09 -8.54
C ALA A 83 -10.68 -3.26 -7.60
N GLU A 84 -11.59 -3.89 -6.85
CA GLU A 84 -12.42 -3.22 -5.85
C GLU A 84 -11.58 -2.52 -4.78
N ALA A 85 -10.61 -3.22 -4.20
CA ALA A 85 -9.74 -2.63 -3.19
C ALA A 85 -8.84 -1.50 -3.76
N ALA A 86 -8.40 -1.65 -5.01
CA ALA A 86 -7.57 -0.66 -5.69
C ALA A 86 -8.33 0.61 -6.06
N LEU A 87 -9.54 0.48 -6.62
CA LEU A 87 -10.31 1.58 -7.20
C LEU A 87 -11.31 2.22 -6.22
N HIS A 88 -11.74 1.46 -5.24
CA HIS A 88 -12.76 1.89 -4.26
C HIS A 88 -12.31 1.64 -2.80
N PRO A 89 -11.10 2.08 -2.39
CA PRO A 89 -10.62 1.83 -1.05
C PRO A 89 -11.55 2.46 -0.01
N ASN A 90 -11.71 1.78 1.13
CA ASN A 90 -12.53 2.24 2.23
C ASN A 90 -11.68 2.93 3.29
N PHE A 91 -11.38 4.19 3.09
CA PHE A 91 -10.67 4.99 4.08
C PHE A 91 -11.61 5.43 5.21
N THR A 92 -11.40 4.89 6.40
CA THR A 92 -12.17 5.25 7.60
C THR A 92 -11.27 5.88 8.66
N GLN A 93 -11.85 6.72 9.52
CA GLN A 93 -11.09 7.32 10.63
C GLN A 93 -10.54 6.25 11.58
N ALA A 94 -11.32 5.21 11.85
CA ALA A 94 -10.91 4.13 12.73
C ALA A 94 -9.67 3.37 12.21
N GLU A 95 -9.61 3.09 10.90
CA GLU A 95 -8.43 2.43 10.31
C GLU A 95 -7.22 3.39 10.25
N LEU A 96 -7.44 4.68 9.99
CA LEU A 96 -6.37 5.67 10.05
C LEU A 96 -5.78 5.77 11.45
N ASP A 97 -6.62 5.80 12.49
CA ASP A 97 -6.15 5.88 13.87
C ASP A 97 -5.36 4.62 14.26
N LYS A 98 -5.83 3.42 13.88
CA LYS A 98 -5.08 2.15 14.08
C LYS A 98 -3.73 2.15 13.36
N ALA A 99 -3.70 2.58 12.10
CA ALA A 99 -2.46 2.62 11.31
C ALA A 99 -1.46 3.63 11.92
N ARG A 100 -1.97 4.77 12.36
CA ARG A 100 -1.16 5.80 13.05
C ARG A 100 -0.59 5.27 14.36
N ASP A 101 -1.41 4.65 15.21
CA ASP A 101 -0.97 4.11 16.50
C ASP A 101 0.10 3.01 16.30
N LYS A 102 -0.09 2.14 15.32
CA LYS A 102 0.88 1.12 14.91
C LYS A 102 2.21 1.77 14.48
N ALA A 103 2.15 2.83 13.64
CA ALA A 103 3.33 3.54 13.18
C ALA A 103 4.09 4.22 14.33
N ILE A 104 3.37 4.87 15.24
CA ILE A 104 3.96 5.51 16.42
C ILE A 104 4.59 4.47 17.35
N ALA A 105 3.94 3.34 17.56
CA ALA A 105 4.50 2.24 18.36
C ALA A 105 5.79 1.68 17.74
N SER A 106 5.81 1.50 16.40
CA SER A 106 7.02 1.12 15.66
C SER A 106 8.15 2.14 15.82
N LEU A 107 7.84 3.45 15.69
CA LEU A 107 8.84 4.51 15.89
C LEU A 107 9.49 4.42 17.27
N LYS A 108 8.69 4.26 18.33
CA LYS A 108 9.18 4.13 19.71
C LYS A 108 10.03 2.87 19.93
N ALA A 109 9.65 1.76 19.30
CA ALA A 109 10.44 0.53 19.36
C ALA A 109 11.79 0.68 18.64
N GLU A 110 11.84 1.48 17.57
CA GLU A 110 13.04 1.74 16.77
C GLU A 110 13.98 2.77 17.38
N GLU A 111 13.53 3.59 18.34
CA GLU A 111 14.36 4.63 19.00
C GLU A 111 15.64 4.06 19.63
N ASN A 112 15.60 2.82 20.07
CA ASN A 112 16.75 2.12 20.66
C ASN A 112 17.49 1.21 19.67
N SER A 113 17.10 1.21 18.39
CA SER A 113 17.74 0.42 17.36
C SER A 113 18.84 1.21 16.65
N ALA A 114 20.10 0.88 16.92
CA ALA A 114 21.23 1.49 16.24
C ALA A 114 21.12 1.38 14.69
N GLN A 115 20.60 0.26 14.19
CA GLN A 115 20.39 0.04 12.76
C GLN A 115 19.38 1.03 12.16
N SER A 116 18.25 1.26 12.83
CA SER A 116 17.21 2.20 12.37
C SER A 116 17.72 3.64 12.39
N ILE A 117 18.47 4.00 13.44
CA ILE A 117 19.11 5.32 13.57
C ILE A 117 20.10 5.54 12.42
N ILE A 118 20.98 4.58 12.16
CA ILE A 118 21.98 4.66 11.07
C ILE A 118 21.28 4.81 9.72
N TYR A 119 20.23 4.03 9.45
CA TYR A 119 19.48 4.11 8.18
C TYR A 119 18.89 5.49 7.95
N ARG A 120 18.22 6.07 8.96
CA ARG A 120 17.64 7.42 8.88
C ARG A 120 18.70 8.50 8.71
N LEU A 121 19.79 8.43 9.49
CA LEU A 121 20.89 9.36 9.37
C LEU A 121 21.55 9.30 8.00
N ASN A 122 21.81 8.11 7.48
CA ASN A 122 22.42 7.93 6.17
C ASN A 122 21.56 8.53 5.06
N SER A 123 20.26 8.29 5.05
CA SER A 123 19.32 8.86 4.07
C SER A 123 19.28 10.38 4.16
N ALA A 124 19.18 10.93 5.37
CA ALA A 124 19.15 12.38 5.58
C ALA A 124 20.47 13.07 5.22
N LEU A 125 21.62 12.42 5.45
CA LEU A 125 22.95 12.95 5.10
C LEU A 125 23.20 12.87 3.58
N THR A 126 22.75 11.79 2.94
CA THR A 126 22.97 11.58 1.49
C THR A 126 22.11 12.49 0.64
N TYR A 127 20.83 12.61 0.97
CA TYR A 127 19.85 13.32 0.12
C TYR A 127 19.42 14.68 0.70
N GLY A 128 19.62 14.90 2.00
CA GLY A 128 19.09 16.06 2.71
C GLY A 128 17.62 15.86 3.15
N LYS A 129 17.27 16.46 4.28
CA LYS A 129 15.91 16.32 4.88
C LYS A 129 14.76 16.89 4.05
N LYS A 130 15.06 17.71 3.05
CA LYS A 130 14.08 18.30 2.12
C LYS A 130 13.92 17.50 0.82
N HIS A 131 14.60 16.39 0.70
CA HIS A 131 14.49 15.50 -0.45
C HIS A 131 13.54 14.33 -0.12
N PRO A 132 12.72 13.84 -1.06
CA PRO A 132 11.81 12.71 -0.81
C PRO A 132 12.48 11.49 -0.16
N TYR A 133 13.72 11.17 -0.56
CA TYR A 133 14.48 10.04 -0.02
C TYR A 133 15.21 10.33 1.30
N GLY A 134 15.29 11.59 1.72
CA GLY A 134 15.94 11.98 2.97
C GLY A 134 14.97 12.42 4.05
N SER A 135 13.68 12.55 3.73
CA SER A 135 12.63 12.83 4.70
C SER A 135 12.18 11.53 5.39
N PHE A 136 11.74 11.65 6.63
CA PHE A 136 11.13 10.56 7.39
C PHE A 136 10.06 11.12 8.32
N TYR A 137 9.06 10.31 8.57
CA TYR A 137 7.96 10.71 9.44
C TYR A 137 8.35 10.69 10.92
N THR A 138 7.68 11.52 11.69
CA THR A 138 7.79 11.63 13.14
C THR A 138 6.43 11.40 13.77
N GLU A 139 6.37 11.25 15.10
CA GLU A 139 5.11 11.16 15.82
C GLU A 139 4.23 12.39 15.56
N GLU A 140 4.82 13.59 15.51
CA GLU A 140 4.10 14.83 15.22
C GLU A 140 3.53 14.87 13.80
N SER A 141 4.33 14.49 12.79
CA SER A 141 3.87 14.46 11.41
C SER A 141 2.74 13.45 11.22
N LEU A 142 2.85 12.24 11.80
CA LEU A 142 1.79 11.22 11.75
C LEU A 142 0.49 11.71 12.40
N LYS A 143 0.56 12.42 13.52
CA LYS A 143 -0.61 13.00 14.20
C LYS A 143 -1.26 14.13 13.41
N SER A 144 -0.50 14.84 12.58
CA SER A 144 -1.02 15.93 11.74
C SER A 144 -1.80 15.47 10.51
N ILE A 145 -1.66 14.20 10.12
CA ILE A 145 -2.31 13.65 8.92
C ILE A 145 -3.77 13.36 9.20
N THR A 146 -4.65 13.90 8.38
CA THR A 146 -6.10 13.72 8.45
C THR A 146 -6.60 12.72 7.41
N LEU A 147 -7.82 12.21 7.58
CA LEU A 147 -8.48 11.34 6.61
C LEU A 147 -8.67 12.03 5.24
N SER A 148 -8.90 13.34 5.26
CA SER A 148 -8.98 14.14 4.03
C SER A 148 -7.65 14.18 3.29
N ASP A 149 -6.52 14.30 4.03
CA ASP A 149 -5.19 14.26 3.43
C ASP A 149 -4.94 12.92 2.74
N VAL A 150 -5.24 11.80 3.41
CA VAL A 150 -5.12 10.45 2.84
C VAL A 150 -5.95 10.30 1.57
N SER A 151 -7.21 10.75 1.61
CA SER A 151 -8.12 10.67 0.45
C SER A 151 -7.62 11.50 -0.73
N ASN A 152 -7.11 12.70 -0.47
CA ASN A 152 -6.55 13.56 -1.51
C ASN A 152 -5.23 13.01 -2.06
N PHE A 153 -4.39 12.47 -1.19
CA PHE A 153 -3.13 11.84 -1.58
C PHE A 153 -3.37 10.64 -2.51
N TYR A 154 -4.29 9.75 -2.13
CA TYR A 154 -4.71 8.65 -3.00
C TYR A 154 -5.19 9.15 -4.37
N LYS A 155 -6.11 10.11 -4.42
CA LYS A 155 -6.63 10.65 -5.69
C LYS A 155 -5.55 11.30 -6.56
N THR A 156 -4.54 11.90 -5.93
CA THR A 156 -3.45 12.56 -6.64
C THR A 156 -2.45 11.57 -7.23
N TYR A 157 -2.10 10.53 -6.48
CA TYR A 157 -0.99 9.67 -6.82
C TYR A 157 -1.38 8.28 -7.34
N PHE A 158 -2.58 7.79 -7.02
CA PHE A 158 -3.07 6.52 -7.54
C PHE A 158 -3.92 6.74 -8.79
N SER A 159 -3.26 6.72 -9.95
CA SER A 159 -3.91 7.00 -11.24
C SER A 159 -3.67 5.88 -12.25
N PRO A 160 -4.71 5.40 -12.95
CA PRO A 160 -4.55 4.40 -14.01
C PRO A 160 -3.78 4.93 -15.24
N ALA A 161 -3.63 6.25 -15.39
CA ALA A 161 -2.93 6.84 -16.54
C ALA A 161 -1.45 6.45 -16.61
N ASN A 162 -0.85 6.13 -15.46
CA ASN A 162 0.56 5.73 -15.35
C ASN A 162 0.70 4.31 -14.80
N ALA A 163 -0.33 3.47 -14.99
CA ALA A 163 -0.35 2.12 -14.46
C ALA A 163 0.08 1.09 -15.50
N TYR A 164 0.94 0.17 -15.10
CA TYR A 164 1.28 -1.03 -15.84
C TYR A 164 0.76 -2.24 -15.07
N MET A 165 0.03 -3.10 -15.76
CA MET A 165 -0.45 -4.36 -15.20
C MET A 165 0.18 -5.52 -15.97
N VAL A 166 0.84 -6.41 -15.22
CA VAL A 166 1.45 -7.63 -15.75
C VAL A 166 0.72 -8.82 -15.17
N VAL A 167 0.21 -9.68 -16.06
CA VAL A 167 -0.45 -10.94 -15.69
C VAL A 167 0.41 -12.09 -16.17
N VAL A 168 0.71 -13.02 -15.26
CA VAL A 168 1.55 -14.19 -15.54
C VAL A 168 0.91 -15.45 -14.99
N GLY A 169 0.83 -16.49 -15.78
CA GLY A 169 0.37 -17.80 -15.36
C GLY A 169 -0.60 -18.46 -16.33
N ASP A 170 -1.46 -19.31 -15.79
CA ASP A 170 -2.45 -20.08 -16.53
C ASP A 170 -3.68 -19.20 -16.87
N VAL A 171 -3.49 -18.36 -17.89
CA VAL A 171 -4.49 -17.43 -18.46
C VAL A 171 -4.52 -17.57 -19.97
N ASN A 172 -5.67 -17.30 -20.58
CA ASN A 172 -5.87 -17.24 -22.02
C ASN A 172 -6.02 -15.77 -22.46
#